data_c6f6c547a71f82742e6276eb69e69ef2
#
_entry.id   c6f6c547a71f82742e6276eb69e69ef2
#
_cell.length_a   1.000
_cell.length_b   1.000
_cell.length_c   1.000
_cell.angle_alpha   90.00
_cell.angle_beta   90.00
_cell.angle_gamma   90.00
#
_symmetry.space_group_name_H-M   'P 1'
#
loop_
_entity.id
_entity.type
_entity.pdbx_description
1 polymer ?
#
loop_
_entity_poly.entity_id
_entity_poly.type
_entity_poly.pdbx_seq_one_letter_code
_entity_poly.pdbx_strand_id
1 'polypeptide(L)'
;VVTNRFLKNCAGIIAVLLIIYLLYKVRFVFGPVVEIINLLLVPFVLAGFFYYVLRPALHYLDRRNTKRIVSVLLIYFSIVVVLVITFVAAWPVLVEQVREFVKNFPELVNALSGQTMAFLDQDYLSMLNTEDFNLSDKLSEYANRAFSVVTDYTNMVLAFISRFIVVIGTAPIILFFLLKDGEKAPQHILKVIPRTYRPKANKALDEIDHALSGYIASRMISTLILAVMMYVSFLLIGLPYSLLLTTVAAVLSLIPFVGTFIGAIPPIIIAFIESPQMALWVVLIIVVAQQIQDNLLSPLIFGKTLDIHPFTTILILLIAGNFFGILGMLLAIPVYMMIKIIMKQIFEVFMEDKVEEILEQ
;
A
#
# COMPACT_ATOMS: atom_id res chain seq x y z
N VAL A 1 18.39 -32.68 -42.36
CA VAL A 1 17.49 -32.79 -41.17
C VAL A 1 17.67 -31.59 -40.24
N VAL A 2 18.92 -31.13 -40.02
CA VAL A 2 19.23 -29.97 -39.17
C VAL A 2 18.64 -28.66 -39.74
N THR A 3 18.72 -28.49 -41.07
CA THR A 3 18.26 -27.29 -41.80
C THR A 3 16.75 -27.02 -41.62
N ASN A 4 15.94 -28.06 -41.54
CA ASN A 4 14.51 -27.93 -41.46
C ASN A 4 14.00 -27.49 -40.04
N ARG A 5 14.72 -27.89 -38.98
CA ARG A 5 14.39 -27.43 -37.60
C ARG A 5 14.84 -25.99 -37.36
N PHE A 6 16.00 -25.62 -37.86
CA PHE A 6 16.51 -24.24 -37.78
C PHE A 6 15.56 -23.26 -38.49
N LEU A 7 15.19 -23.56 -39.71
CA LEU A 7 14.25 -22.74 -40.50
C LEU A 7 12.89 -22.61 -39.81
N LYS A 8 12.36 -23.69 -39.23
CA LYS A 8 11.10 -23.65 -38.43
C LYS A 8 11.22 -22.77 -37.21
N ASN A 9 12.34 -22.83 -36.47
CA ASN A 9 12.56 -21.98 -35.30
C ASN A 9 12.73 -20.51 -35.72
N CYS A 10 13.45 -20.20 -36.76
CA CYS A 10 13.59 -18.85 -37.30
C CYS A 10 12.24 -18.29 -37.77
N ALA A 11 11.45 -19.10 -38.49
CA ALA A 11 10.10 -18.70 -38.93
C ALA A 11 9.19 -18.45 -37.73
N GLY A 12 9.27 -19.26 -36.66
CA GLY A 12 8.55 -19.06 -35.40
C GLY A 12 8.93 -17.75 -34.72
N ILE A 13 10.22 -17.45 -34.62
CA ILE A 13 10.70 -16.18 -34.04
C ILE A 13 10.23 -14.98 -34.88
N ILE A 14 10.32 -15.06 -36.21
CA ILE A 14 9.86 -14.00 -37.11
C ILE A 14 8.34 -13.82 -36.97
N ALA A 15 7.56 -14.89 -36.88
CA ALA A 15 6.11 -14.81 -36.66
C ALA A 15 5.78 -14.13 -35.34
N VAL A 16 6.47 -14.46 -34.24
CA VAL A 16 6.28 -13.82 -32.93
C VAL A 16 6.64 -12.34 -32.99
N LEU A 17 7.78 -11.98 -33.59
CA LEU A 17 8.19 -10.59 -33.76
C LEU A 17 7.20 -9.80 -34.63
N LEU A 18 6.68 -10.42 -35.68
CA LEU A 18 5.65 -9.81 -36.55
C LEU A 18 4.35 -9.59 -35.78
N ILE A 19 3.92 -10.53 -34.95
CA ILE A 19 2.74 -10.38 -34.10
C ILE A 19 2.95 -9.21 -33.13
N ILE A 20 4.10 -9.14 -32.46
CA ILE A 20 4.43 -8.04 -31.53
C ILE A 20 4.45 -6.70 -32.27
N TYR A 21 5.03 -6.64 -33.46
CA TYR A 21 5.05 -5.44 -34.29
C TYR A 21 3.65 -5.02 -34.73
N LEU A 22 2.80 -5.95 -35.17
CA LEU A 22 1.42 -5.67 -35.53
C LEU A 22 0.59 -5.20 -34.32
N LEU A 23 0.73 -5.84 -33.16
CA LEU A 23 0.09 -5.42 -31.92
C LEU A 23 0.52 -3.99 -31.53
N TYR A 24 1.81 -3.67 -31.65
CA TYR A 24 2.31 -2.32 -31.43
C TYR A 24 1.72 -1.31 -32.41
N LYS A 25 1.60 -1.65 -33.69
CA LYS A 25 1.04 -0.77 -34.72
C LYS A 25 -0.46 -0.54 -34.55
N VAL A 26 -1.19 -1.54 -34.03
CA VAL A 26 -2.66 -1.48 -33.80
C VAL A 26 -2.99 -1.01 -32.38
N ARG A 27 -2.00 -0.59 -31.59
CA ARG A 27 -2.19 -0.16 -30.18
C ARG A 27 -3.28 0.92 -30.00
N PHE A 28 -3.53 1.76 -31.02
CA PHE A 28 -4.57 2.79 -30.98
C PHE A 28 -5.98 2.23 -30.84
N VAL A 29 -6.22 1.00 -31.32
CA VAL A 29 -7.52 0.30 -31.15
C VAL A 29 -7.70 -0.15 -29.71
N PHE A 30 -6.61 -0.50 -29.03
CA PHE A 30 -6.63 -0.91 -27.62
C PHE A 30 -6.57 0.28 -26.66
N GLY A 31 -6.19 1.47 -27.13
CA GLY A 31 -6.08 2.69 -26.32
C GLY A 31 -7.31 2.94 -25.46
N PRO A 32 -8.53 3.04 -26.01
CA PRO A 32 -9.74 3.27 -25.23
C PRO A 32 -10.02 2.17 -24.20
N VAL A 33 -9.72 0.91 -24.53
CA VAL A 33 -9.90 -0.22 -23.61
C VAL A 33 -8.93 -0.11 -22.44
N VAL A 34 -7.66 0.21 -22.71
CA VAL A 34 -6.63 0.42 -21.67
C VAL A 34 -7.00 1.62 -20.79
N GLU A 35 -7.53 2.70 -21.37
CA GLU A 35 -7.98 3.86 -20.60
C GLU A 35 -9.14 3.51 -19.66
N ILE A 36 -10.13 2.74 -20.13
CA ILE A 36 -11.24 2.26 -19.30
C ILE A 36 -10.72 1.34 -18.18
N ILE A 37 -9.81 0.42 -18.49
CA ILE A 37 -9.19 -0.45 -17.49
C ILE A 37 -8.47 0.39 -16.45
N ASN A 38 -7.65 1.35 -16.84
CA ASN A 38 -6.93 2.23 -15.92
C ASN A 38 -7.89 3.09 -15.08
N LEU A 39 -8.99 3.56 -15.65
CA LEU A 39 -10.00 4.33 -14.93
C LEU A 39 -10.70 3.49 -13.85
N LEU A 40 -11.02 2.24 -14.16
CA LEU A 40 -11.74 1.33 -13.25
C LEU A 40 -10.81 0.59 -12.29
N LEU A 41 -9.53 0.45 -12.63
CA LEU A 41 -8.56 -0.31 -11.83
C LEU A 41 -8.49 0.21 -10.40
N VAL A 42 -8.32 1.52 -10.23
CA VAL A 42 -8.19 2.16 -8.91
C VAL A 42 -9.45 1.97 -8.04
N PRO A 43 -10.67 2.29 -8.52
CA PRO A 43 -11.90 2.01 -7.78
C PRO A 43 -12.09 0.54 -7.42
N PHE A 44 -11.79 -0.36 -8.36
CA PHE A 44 -11.95 -1.80 -8.16
C PHE A 44 -11.01 -2.35 -7.09
N VAL A 45 -9.78 -1.90 -7.12
CA VAL A 45 -8.75 -2.27 -6.16
C VAL A 45 -9.09 -1.75 -4.76
N LEU A 46 -9.47 -0.48 -4.66
CA LEU A 46 -9.88 0.10 -3.38
C LEU A 46 -11.13 -0.61 -2.84
N ALA A 47 -12.11 -0.88 -3.67
CA ALA A 47 -13.30 -1.64 -3.27
C ALA A 47 -12.93 -3.06 -2.80
N GLY A 48 -12.04 -3.76 -3.50
CA GLY A 48 -11.53 -5.07 -3.09
C GLY A 48 -10.77 -5.02 -1.76
N PHE A 49 -9.95 -4.00 -1.56
CA PHE A 49 -9.26 -3.78 -0.31
C PHE A 49 -10.24 -3.58 0.87
N PHE A 50 -11.19 -2.66 0.71
CA PHE A 50 -12.22 -2.43 1.73
C PHE A 50 -13.15 -3.64 1.93
N TYR A 51 -13.41 -4.41 0.88
CA TYR A 51 -14.16 -5.67 1.00
C TYR A 51 -13.49 -6.62 2.01
N TYR A 52 -12.18 -6.86 1.90
CA TYR A 52 -11.46 -7.71 2.83
C TYR A 52 -11.38 -7.12 4.24
N VAL A 53 -11.27 -5.79 4.38
CA VAL A 53 -11.29 -5.12 5.68
C VAL A 53 -12.65 -5.27 6.38
N LEU A 54 -13.75 -5.19 5.63
CA LEU A 54 -15.11 -5.20 6.17
C LEU A 54 -15.70 -6.62 6.29
N ARG A 55 -15.10 -7.59 5.61
CA ARG A 55 -15.55 -8.98 5.60
C ARG A 55 -15.71 -9.61 6.98
N PRO A 56 -14.80 -9.43 7.95
CA PRO A 56 -14.99 -9.95 9.30
C PRO A 56 -16.27 -9.40 9.98
N ALA A 57 -16.54 -8.10 9.82
CA ALA A 57 -17.75 -7.47 10.33
C ALA A 57 -19.02 -8.03 9.65
N LEU A 58 -18.94 -8.28 8.33
CA LEU A 58 -20.01 -8.89 7.56
C LEU A 58 -20.32 -10.31 8.03
N HIS A 59 -19.30 -11.16 8.20
CA HIS A 59 -19.46 -12.50 8.72
C HIS A 59 -20.03 -12.53 10.16
N TYR A 60 -19.65 -11.55 10.98
CA TYR A 60 -20.22 -11.42 12.33
C TYR A 60 -21.72 -11.12 12.29
N LEU A 61 -22.17 -10.24 11.39
CA LEU A 61 -23.60 -9.92 11.21
C LEU A 61 -24.37 -11.11 10.61
N ASP A 62 -23.80 -11.79 9.62
CA ASP A 62 -24.43 -12.94 8.96
C ASP A 62 -24.65 -14.12 9.95
N ARG A 63 -23.74 -14.34 10.92
CA ARG A 63 -23.93 -15.31 12.00
C ARG A 63 -25.13 -15.01 12.90
N ARG A 64 -25.65 -13.80 12.88
CA ARG A 64 -26.87 -13.40 13.60
C ARG A 64 -28.17 -13.60 12.79
N ASN A 65 -28.14 -14.37 11.73
CA ASN A 65 -29.28 -14.66 10.84
C ASN A 65 -29.89 -13.41 10.17
N THR A 66 -29.13 -12.35 9.99
CA THR A 66 -29.59 -11.17 9.27
C THR A 66 -29.53 -11.44 7.75
N LYS A 67 -30.51 -10.88 7.02
CA LYS A 67 -30.46 -10.95 5.55
C LYS A 67 -29.21 -10.22 5.04
N ARG A 68 -28.48 -10.80 4.11
CA ARG A 68 -27.21 -10.27 3.57
C ARG A 68 -27.28 -8.77 3.20
N ILE A 69 -28.37 -8.36 2.58
CA ILE A 69 -28.57 -6.95 2.20
C ILE A 69 -28.66 -6.02 3.43
N VAL A 70 -29.26 -6.49 4.52
CA VAL A 70 -29.37 -5.72 5.77
C VAL A 70 -28.00 -5.62 6.43
N SER A 71 -27.21 -6.72 6.46
CA SER A 71 -25.84 -6.70 6.97
C SER A 71 -24.97 -5.69 6.21
N VAL A 72 -25.08 -5.65 4.88
CA VAL A 72 -24.35 -4.69 4.04
C VAL A 72 -24.77 -3.25 4.35
N LEU A 73 -26.06 -2.97 4.44
CA LEU A 73 -26.57 -1.62 4.77
C LEU A 73 -26.15 -1.16 6.16
N LEU A 74 -26.15 -2.07 7.16
CA LEU A 74 -25.67 -1.77 8.51
C LEU A 74 -24.18 -1.42 8.52
N ILE A 75 -23.36 -2.14 7.73
CA ILE A 75 -21.95 -1.83 7.57
C ILE A 75 -21.78 -0.44 6.94
N TYR A 76 -22.51 -0.13 5.86
CA TYR A 76 -22.45 1.19 5.24
C TYR A 76 -22.86 2.29 6.22
N PHE A 77 -23.95 2.08 6.95
CA PHE A 77 -24.37 3.01 7.98
C PHE A 77 -23.28 3.21 9.05
N SER A 78 -22.68 2.11 9.52
CA SER A 78 -21.58 2.19 10.50
C SER A 78 -20.37 2.96 9.95
N ILE A 79 -20.00 2.73 8.68
CA ILE A 79 -18.93 3.48 8.02
C ILE A 79 -19.25 4.97 7.99
N VAL A 80 -20.45 5.34 7.56
CA VAL A 80 -20.88 6.75 7.53
C VAL A 80 -20.83 7.37 8.92
N VAL A 81 -21.33 6.69 9.95
CA VAL A 81 -21.27 7.16 11.33
C VAL A 81 -19.83 7.36 11.79
N VAL A 82 -18.95 6.38 11.57
CA VAL A 82 -17.52 6.48 11.92
C VAL A 82 -16.86 7.64 11.18
N LEU A 83 -17.12 7.78 9.88
CA LEU A 83 -16.57 8.89 9.08
C LEU A 83 -17.06 10.25 9.58
N VAL A 84 -18.35 10.40 9.91
CA VAL A 84 -18.90 11.63 10.45
C VAL A 84 -18.26 11.96 11.81
N ILE A 85 -18.16 10.99 12.72
CA ILE A 85 -17.53 11.19 14.03
C ILE A 85 -16.05 11.60 13.84
N THR A 86 -15.30 10.90 13.01
CA THR A 86 -13.89 11.22 12.72
C THR A 86 -13.76 12.60 12.09
N PHE A 87 -14.64 12.92 11.15
CA PHE A 87 -14.63 14.23 10.48
C PHE A 87 -14.92 15.37 11.48
N VAL A 88 -15.89 15.21 12.34
CA VAL A 88 -16.24 16.24 13.34
C VAL A 88 -15.19 16.36 14.43
N ALA A 89 -14.59 15.25 14.88
CA ALA A 89 -13.66 15.24 16.00
C ALA A 89 -12.19 15.50 15.55
N ALA A 90 -11.71 14.83 14.52
CA ALA A 90 -10.31 14.87 14.14
C ALA A 90 -10.00 15.90 13.03
N TRP A 91 -10.95 16.14 12.12
CA TRP A 91 -10.74 17.02 10.97
C TRP A 91 -10.40 18.48 11.34
N PRO A 92 -11.12 19.15 12.28
CA PRO A 92 -10.79 20.51 12.68
C PRO A 92 -9.36 20.62 13.24
N VAL A 93 -8.97 19.66 14.10
CA VAL A 93 -7.63 19.59 14.70
C VAL A 93 -6.57 19.36 13.62
N LEU A 94 -6.83 18.45 12.68
CA LEU A 94 -5.92 18.19 11.57
C LEU A 94 -5.72 19.41 10.68
N VAL A 95 -6.81 20.08 10.29
CA VAL A 95 -6.75 21.29 9.44
C VAL A 95 -5.98 22.41 10.14
N GLU A 96 -6.19 22.59 11.46
CA GLU A 96 -5.46 23.58 12.23
C GLU A 96 -3.96 23.23 12.29
N GLN A 97 -3.61 21.99 12.59
CA GLN A 97 -2.21 21.56 12.61
C GLN A 97 -1.54 21.68 11.23
N VAL A 98 -2.26 21.37 10.14
CA VAL A 98 -1.74 21.58 8.78
C VAL A 98 -1.51 23.07 8.51
N ARG A 99 -2.46 23.92 8.88
CA ARG A 99 -2.34 25.38 8.68
C ARG A 99 -1.18 25.96 9.46
N GLU A 100 -1.06 25.60 10.73
CA GLU A 100 0.06 26.03 11.58
C GLU A 100 1.40 25.50 11.06
N PHE A 101 1.46 24.23 10.67
CA PHE A 101 2.64 23.63 10.09
C PHE A 101 3.10 24.37 8.83
N VAL A 102 2.20 24.65 7.89
CA VAL A 102 2.51 25.36 6.64
C VAL A 102 2.94 26.82 6.93
N LYS A 103 2.27 27.49 7.86
CA LYS A 103 2.61 28.87 8.27
C LYS A 103 3.98 28.94 8.92
N ASN A 104 4.29 28.01 9.80
CA ASN A 104 5.54 28.00 10.58
C ASN A 104 6.68 27.29 9.83
N PHE A 105 6.42 26.69 8.65
CA PHE A 105 7.40 25.91 7.91
C PHE A 105 8.71 26.66 7.65
N PRO A 106 8.73 27.96 7.24
CA PRO A 106 9.98 28.72 7.07
C PRO A 106 10.77 28.84 8.37
N GLU A 107 10.08 29.04 9.51
CA GLU A 107 10.73 29.12 10.82
C GLU A 107 11.29 27.76 11.24
N LEU A 108 10.57 26.66 10.94
CA LEU A 108 11.04 25.30 11.20
C LEU A 108 12.33 24.97 10.42
N VAL A 109 12.43 25.41 9.16
CA VAL A 109 13.63 25.24 8.34
C VAL A 109 14.82 26.00 8.95
N ASN A 110 14.60 27.26 9.37
CA ASN A 110 15.65 28.07 9.98
C ASN A 110 16.08 27.48 11.35
N ALA A 111 15.12 27.02 12.14
CA ALA A 111 15.39 26.35 13.42
C ALA A 111 16.16 25.03 13.24
N LEU A 112 15.81 24.23 12.22
CA LEU A 112 16.54 23.01 11.88
C LEU A 112 18.00 23.33 11.53
N SER A 113 18.24 24.34 10.73
CA SER A 113 19.60 24.78 10.37
C SER A 113 20.38 25.23 11.60
N GLY A 114 19.76 26.03 12.48
CA GLY A 114 20.36 26.50 13.74
C GLY A 114 20.68 25.36 14.71
N GLN A 115 19.74 24.43 14.90
CA GLN A 115 19.96 23.24 15.76
C GLN A 115 21.05 22.34 15.21
N THR A 116 21.10 22.16 13.90
CA THR A 116 22.15 21.35 13.26
C THR A 116 23.52 21.97 13.45
N MET A 117 23.67 23.31 13.30
CA MET A 117 24.92 24.00 13.59
C MET A 117 25.31 23.86 15.05
N ALA A 118 24.40 24.14 15.98
CA ALA A 118 24.68 24.01 17.42
C ALA A 118 25.05 22.58 17.83
N PHE A 119 24.53 21.57 17.13
CA PHE A 119 24.87 20.18 17.36
C PHE A 119 26.22 19.78 16.77
N LEU A 120 26.60 20.35 15.63
CA LEU A 120 27.89 20.12 14.96
C LEU A 120 29.05 20.87 15.62
N ASP A 121 28.77 22.02 16.27
CA ASP A 121 29.77 22.81 17.02
C ASP A 121 30.19 22.16 18.35
N GLN A 122 29.55 21.05 18.78
CA GLN A 122 30.03 20.26 19.89
C GLN A 122 31.34 19.54 19.50
N ASP A 123 32.38 19.64 20.33
CA ASP A 123 33.78 19.21 20.09
C ASP A 123 33.97 17.82 19.42
N TYR A 124 33.01 16.92 19.55
CA TYR A 124 33.08 15.57 18.99
C TYR A 124 32.68 15.43 17.54
N LEU A 125 31.99 16.43 16.96
CA LEU A 125 31.42 16.38 15.60
C LEU A 125 32.02 17.40 14.65
N SER A 126 32.90 18.29 15.14
CA SER A 126 33.61 19.27 14.33
C SER A 126 34.43 18.64 13.18
N MET A 127 34.82 17.37 13.32
CA MET A 127 35.49 16.60 12.24
C MET A 127 34.59 16.33 11.02
N LEU A 128 33.25 16.43 11.15
CA LEU A 128 32.31 16.22 10.05
C LEU A 128 32.01 17.51 9.26
N ASN A 129 32.45 18.65 9.79
CA ASN A 129 32.27 19.96 9.16
C ASN A 129 33.49 20.31 8.30
N THR A 130 33.81 19.47 7.33
CA THR A 130 34.80 19.79 6.29
C THR A 130 34.19 20.76 5.29
N GLU A 131 35.02 21.71 4.77
CA GLU A 131 34.62 22.74 3.82
C GLU A 131 33.84 22.22 2.58
N ASP A 132 33.98 20.94 2.26
CA ASP A 132 33.27 20.26 1.17
C ASP A 132 31.86 19.77 1.50
N PHE A 133 31.44 19.80 2.78
CA PHE A 133 30.14 19.25 3.22
C PHE A 133 29.34 20.27 4.03
N ASN A 134 28.89 21.34 3.34
CA ASN A 134 27.99 22.35 3.92
C ASN A 134 26.60 21.73 4.16
N LEU A 135 26.46 20.98 5.28
CA LEU A 135 25.24 20.24 5.63
C LEU A 135 24.04 21.17 5.79
N SER A 136 24.28 22.39 6.34
CA SER A 136 23.25 23.42 6.54
C SER A 136 22.67 23.95 5.23
N ASP A 137 23.53 24.20 4.23
CA ASP A 137 23.07 24.70 2.94
C ASP A 137 22.30 23.63 2.17
N LYS A 138 22.76 22.38 2.21
CA LYS A 138 22.05 21.24 1.64
C LYS A 138 20.71 20.97 2.34
N LEU A 139 20.67 21.03 3.69
CA LEU A 139 19.42 20.88 4.44
C LEU A 139 18.43 22.01 4.08
N SER A 140 18.89 23.24 3.99
CA SER A 140 18.07 24.40 3.57
C SER A 140 17.59 24.24 2.13
N GLU A 141 18.43 23.76 1.21
CA GLU A 141 18.06 23.48 -0.17
C GLU A 141 17.01 22.37 -0.27
N TYR A 142 17.20 21.23 0.44
CA TYR A 142 16.23 20.15 0.47
C TYR A 142 14.91 20.55 1.14
N ALA A 143 14.97 21.35 2.21
CA ALA A 143 13.78 21.87 2.86
C ALA A 143 13.01 22.85 1.96
N ASN A 144 13.70 23.75 1.24
CA ASN A 144 13.08 24.64 0.27
C ASN A 144 12.51 23.87 -0.93
N ARG A 145 13.17 22.83 -1.39
CA ARG A 145 12.62 21.93 -2.39
C ARG A 145 11.39 21.18 -1.88
N ALA A 146 11.40 20.70 -0.64
CA ALA A 146 10.24 20.07 -0.01
C ALA A 146 9.08 21.06 0.11
N PHE A 147 9.36 22.33 0.44
CA PHE A 147 8.34 23.39 0.48
C PHE A 147 7.76 23.72 -0.90
N SER A 148 8.59 23.83 -1.94
CA SER A 148 8.10 24.02 -3.31
C SER A 148 7.24 22.84 -3.76
N VAL A 149 7.64 21.63 -3.41
CA VAL A 149 6.85 20.42 -3.63
C VAL A 149 5.51 20.52 -2.90
N VAL A 150 5.46 20.95 -1.63
CA VAL A 150 4.22 21.12 -0.86
C VAL A 150 3.32 22.20 -1.48
N THR A 151 3.88 23.31 -1.98
CA THR A 151 3.11 24.37 -2.65
C THR A 151 2.65 23.97 -4.06
N ASP A 152 3.46 23.24 -4.81
CA ASP A 152 3.06 22.68 -6.10
C ASP A 152 2.00 21.57 -5.95
N TYR A 153 1.99 20.87 -4.80
CA TYR A 153 0.94 19.90 -4.44
C TYR A 153 -0.45 20.53 -4.33
N THR A 154 -0.56 21.84 -4.08
CA THR A 154 -1.88 22.51 -4.05
C THR A 154 -2.59 22.42 -5.42
N ASN A 155 -1.85 22.55 -6.50
CA ASN A 155 -2.38 22.36 -7.86
C ASN A 155 -2.59 20.88 -8.20
N MET A 156 -1.73 20.01 -7.69
CA MET A 156 -1.89 18.55 -7.80
C MET A 156 -3.10 18.03 -7.01
N VAL A 157 -3.40 18.60 -5.85
CA VAL A 157 -4.59 18.27 -5.04
C VAL A 157 -5.87 18.58 -5.81
N LEU A 158 -5.96 19.68 -6.54
CA LEU A 158 -7.12 19.99 -7.38
C LEU A 158 -7.28 19.00 -8.54
N ALA A 159 -6.19 18.62 -9.19
CA ALA A 159 -6.21 17.56 -10.22
C ALA A 159 -6.49 16.17 -9.64
N PHE A 160 -6.02 15.91 -8.42
CA PHE A 160 -6.31 14.69 -7.67
C PHE A 160 -7.79 14.61 -7.26
N ILE A 161 -8.37 15.71 -6.78
CA ILE A 161 -9.80 15.81 -6.45
C ILE A 161 -10.66 15.44 -7.66
N SER A 162 -10.32 15.93 -8.86
CA SER A 162 -11.07 15.62 -10.08
C SER A 162 -11.05 14.14 -10.44
N ARG A 163 -9.89 13.48 -10.28
CA ARG A 163 -9.76 12.02 -10.46
C ARG A 163 -10.40 11.24 -9.31
N PHE A 164 -10.36 11.78 -8.10
CA PHE A 164 -10.90 11.16 -6.90
C PHE A 164 -12.43 11.15 -6.87
N ILE A 165 -13.10 12.10 -7.55
CA ILE A 165 -14.56 12.11 -7.71
C ILE A 165 -15.05 10.80 -8.36
N VAL A 166 -14.37 10.32 -9.42
CA VAL A 166 -14.71 9.04 -10.06
C VAL A 166 -14.51 7.88 -9.08
N VAL A 167 -13.42 7.90 -8.32
CA VAL A 167 -13.12 6.84 -7.33
C VAL A 167 -14.13 6.86 -6.18
N ILE A 168 -14.43 8.04 -5.62
CA ILE A 168 -15.42 8.20 -4.54
C ILE A 168 -16.83 7.80 -5.00
N GLY A 169 -17.18 8.06 -6.26
CA GLY A 169 -18.48 7.67 -6.80
C GLY A 169 -18.57 6.18 -7.12
N THR A 170 -17.52 5.59 -7.67
CA THR A 170 -17.56 4.21 -8.18
C THR A 170 -17.13 3.16 -7.17
N ALA A 171 -16.11 3.44 -6.33
CA ALA A 171 -15.59 2.46 -5.37
C ALA A 171 -16.65 2.00 -4.34
N PRO A 172 -17.50 2.86 -3.74
CA PRO A 172 -18.59 2.41 -2.88
C PRO A 172 -19.59 1.52 -3.61
N ILE A 173 -19.93 1.83 -4.86
CA ILE A 173 -20.87 1.01 -5.63
C ILE A 173 -20.28 -0.39 -5.85
N ILE A 174 -19.03 -0.47 -6.29
CA ILE A 174 -18.33 -1.75 -6.47
C ILE A 174 -18.23 -2.50 -5.14
N LEU A 175 -17.89 -1.82 -4.07
CA LEU A 175 -17.80 -2.40 -2.72
C LEU A 175 -19.14 -2.98 -2.27
N PHE A 176 -20.25 -2.26 -2.54
CA PHE A 176 -21.60 -2.77 -2.23
C PHE A 176 -21.85 -4.11 -2.91
N PHE A 177 -21.55 -4.21 -4.21
CA PHE A 177 -21.73 -5.47 -4.94
C PHE A 177 -20.77 -6.55 -4.48
N LEU A 178 -19.52 -6.22 -4.14
CA LEU A 178 -18.56 -7.17 -3.58
C LEU A 178 -19.03 -7.70 -2.22
N LEU A 179 -19.52 -6.85 -1.31
CA LEU A 179 -20.04 -7.27 0.00
C LEU A 179 -21.31 -8.11 -0.14
N LYS A 180 -22.18 -7.78 -1.12
CA LYS A 180 -23.43 -8.49 -1.36
C LYS A 180 -23.21 -9.85 -2.03
N ASP A 181 -22.45 -9.89 -3.12
CA ASP A 181 -22.37 -11.05 -4.02
C ASP A 181 -20.94 -11.60 -4.21
N GLY A 182 -19.92 -11.02 -3.55
CA GLY A 182 -18.50 -11.39 -3.73
C GLY A 182 -18.20 -12.87 -3.45
N GLU A 183 -18.92 -13.49 -2.51
CA GLU A 183 -18.78 -14.92 -2.21
C GLU A 183 -19.20 -15.84 -3.37
N LYS A 184 -19.95 -15.30 -4.35
CA LYS A 184 -20.34 -16.04 -5.56
C LYS A 184 -19.30 -15.91 -6.69
N ALA A 185 -18.35 -14.97 -6.57
CA ALA A 185 -17.35 -14.72 -7.61
C ALA A 185 -16.53 -15.97 -7.98
N PRO A 186 -16.03 -16.79 -7.03
CA PRO A 186 -15.33 -18.02 -7.36
C PRO A 186 -16.13 -18.97 -8.25
N GLN A 187 -17.44 -19.10 -8.00
CA GLN A 187 -18.31 -19.98 -8.79
C GLN A 187 -18.45 -19.52 -10.25
N HIS A 188 -18.43 -18.19 -10.50
CA HIS A 188 -18.47 -17.64 -11.86
C HIS A 188 -17.15 -17.88 -12.60
N ILE A 189 -16.01 -17.70 -11.90
CA ILE A 189 -14.68 -17.98 -12.46
C ILE A 189 -14.57 -19.46 -12.83
N LEU A 190 -15.00 -20.36 -11.95
CA LEU A 190 -14.94 -21.80 -12.19
C LEU A 190 -15.79 -22.27 -13.39
N LYS A 191 -16.84 -21.53 -13.77
CA LYS A 191 -17.65 -21.86 -14.96
C LYS A 191 -16.86 -21.73 -16.26
N VAL A 192 -15.90 -20.81 -16.33
CA VAL A 192 -15.06 -20.58 -17.51
C VAL A 192 -13.93 -21.60 -17.62
N ILE A 193 -13.56 -22.23 -16.50
CA ILE A 193 -12.46 -23.21 -16.44
C ILE A 193 -12.97 -24.59 -16.87
N PRO A 194 -12.20 -25.34 -17.71
CA PRO A 194 -12.52 -26.73 -18.06
C PRO A 194 -12.72 -27.61 -16.82
N ARG A 195 -13.65 -28.56 -16.92
CA ARG A 195 -14.06 -29.39 -15.76
C ARG A 195 -12.91 -30.11 -15.07
N THR A 196 -11.94 -30.57 -15.81
CA THR A 196 -10.74 -31.29 -15.32
C THR A 196 -9.92 -30.44 -14.34
N TYR A 197 -9.78 -29.13 -14.58
CA TYR A 197 -8.95 -28.24 -13.76
C TYR A 197 -9.72 -27.52 -12.66
N ARG A 198 -11.05 -27.66 -12.59
CA ARG A 198 -11.90 -26.98 -11.59
C ARG A 198 -11.51 -27.26 -10.14
N PRO A 199 -11.19 -28.50 -9.73
CA PRO A 199 -10.80 -28.75 -8.33
C PRO A 199 -9.54 -27.98 -7.92
N LYS A 200 -8.51 -27.96 -8.79
CA LYS A 200 -7.26 -27.22 -8.57
C LYS A 200 -7.48 -25.71 -8.60
N ALA A 201 -8.30 -25.23 -9.54
CA ALA A 201 -8.67 -23.82 -9.60
C ALA A 201 -9.46 -23.37 -8.37
N ASN A 202 -10.37 -24.20 -7.86
CA ASN A 202 -11.10 -23.89 -6.62
C ASN A 202 -10.15 -23.78 -5.43
N LYS A 203 -9.21 -24.74 -5.30
CA LYS A 203 -8.17 -24.69 -4.26
C LYS A 203 -7.33 -23.41 -4.37
N ALA A 204 -6.92 -23.02 -5.59
CA ALA A 204 -6.19 -21.78 -5.81
C ALA A 204 -7.00 -20.53 -5.37
N LEU A 205 -8.29 -20.48 -5.73
CA LEU A 205 -9.17 -19.37 -5.36
C LEU A 205 -9.36 -19.29 -3.84
N ASP A 206 -9.52 -20.41 -3.16
CA ASP A 206 -9.61 -20.46 -1.70
C ASP A 206 -8.30 -20.05 -1.03
N GLU A 207 -7.14 -20.51 -1.52
CA GLU A 207 -5.83 -20.10 -1.02
C GLU A 207 -5.60 -18.58 -1.22
N ILE A 208 -5.99 -18.03 -2.38
CA ILE A 208 -5.91 -16.59 -2.67
C ILE A 208 -6.81 -15.80 -1.72
N ASP A 209 -8.05 -16.22 -1.55
CA ASP A 209 -9.01 -15.54 -0.68
C ASP A 209 -8.53 -15.49 0.77
N HIS A 210 -8.04 -16.63 1.30
CA HIS A 210 -7.46 -16.71 2.64
C HIS A 210 -6.21 -15.81 2.78
N ALA A 211 -5.31 -15.84 1.80
CA ALA A 211 -4.08 -15.07 1.82
C ALA A 211 -4.35 -13.56 1.79
N LEU A 212 -5.24 -13.11 0.89
CA LEU A 212 -5.61 -11.69 0.77
C LEU A 212 -6.37 -11.21 2.01
N SER A 213 -7.34 -11.98 2.49
CA SER A 213 -8.11 -11.64 3.70
C SER A 213 -7.20 -11.50 4.91
N GLY A 214 -6.31 -12.48 5.11
CA GLY A 214 -5.34 -12.46 6.20
C GLY A 214 -4.41 -11.26 6.12
N TYR A 215 -3.79 -11.03 4.97
CA TYR A 215 -2.84 -9.93 4.80
C TYR A 215 -3.49 -8.55 4.97
N ILE A 216 -4.59 -8.28 4.25
CA ILE A 216 -5.23 -6.95 4.23
C ILE A 216 -5.80 -6.60 5.60
N ALA A 217 -6.54 -7.54 6.23
CA ALA A 217 -7.11 -7.29 7.55
C ALA A 217 -6.02 -7.11 8.61
N SER A 218 -4.96 -7.94 8.59
CA SER A 218 -3.79 -7.81 9.48
C SER A 218 -3.17 -6.43 9.35
N ARG A 219 -2.88 -6.02 8.11
CA ARG A 219 -2.22 -4.75 7.84
C ARG A 219 -3.03 -3.57 8.35
N MET A 220 -4.34 -3.56 8.10
CA MET A 220 -5.22 -2.49 8.56
C MET A 220 -5.31 -2.40 10.08
N ILE A 221 -5.56 -3.53 10.74
CA ILE A 221 -5.70 -3.56 12.21
C ILE A 221 -4.38 -3.17 12.87
N SER A 222 -3.26 -3.73 12.42
CA SER A 222 -1.95 -3.40 12.99
C SER A 222 -1.56 -1.94 12.75
N THR A 223 -1.88 -1.38 11.58
CA THR A 223 -1.65 0.04 11.29
C THR A 223 -2.53 0.97 12.16
N LEU A 224 -3.79 0.61 12.41
CA LEU A 224 -4.65 1.39 13.32
C LEU A 224 -4.12 1.37 14.75
N ILE A 225 -3.70 0.20 15.25
CA ILE A 225 -3.10 0.09 16.58
C ILE A 225 -1.79 0.90 16.65
N LEU A 226 -0.95 0.80 15.63
CA LEU A 226 0.27 1.61 15.53
C LEU A 226 -0.04 3.11 15.59
N ALA A 227 -1.03 3.57 14.81
CA ALA A 227 -1.45 4.98 14.81
C ALA A 227 -1.90 5.44 16.19
N VAL A 228 -2.72 4.66 16.89
CA VAL A 228 -3.16 4.99 18.25
C VAL A 228 -1.98 5.03 19.21
N MET A 229 -1.07 4.05 19.16
CA MET A 229 0.11 4.01 20.01
C MET A 229 1.01 5.22 19.77
N MET A 230 1.33 5.54 18.52
CA MET A 230 2.17 6.68 18.17
C MET A 230 1.50 7.99 18.58
N TYR A 231 0.21 8.18 18.30
CA TYR A 231 -0.53 9.40 18.64
C TYR A 231 -0.52 9.66 20.15
N VAL A 232 -0.89 8.64 20.93
CA VAL A 232 -0.86 8.75 22.41
C VAL A 232 0.54 9.06 22.92
N SER A 233 1.55 8.36 22.41
CA SER A 233 2.94 8.57 22.84
C SER A 233 3.44 9.97 22.46
N PHE A 234 3.14 10.46 21.27
CA PHE A 234 3.53 11.82 20.83
C PHE A 234 2.83 12.90 21.62
N LEU A 235 1.56 12.70 22.00
CA LEU A 235 0.85 13.61 22.91
C LEU A 235 1.49 13.65 24.30
N LEU A 236 1.87 12.49 24.85
CA LEU A 236 2.46 12.40 26.19
C LEU A 236 3.82 13.09 26.28
N ILE A 237 4.62 13.09 25.22
CA ILE A 237 5.90 13.80 25.16
C ILE A 237 5.76 15.28 24.74
N GLY A 238 4.53 15.74 24.41
CA GLY A 238 4.26 17.10 23.97
C GLY A 238 4.79 17.44 22.59
N LEU A 239 4.90 16.45 21.68
CA LEU A 239 5.37 16.69 20.32
C LEU A 239 4.36 17.59 19.56
N PRO A 240 4.75 18.73 18.96
CA PRO A 240 3.88 19.55 18.16
C PRO A 240 3.39 18.77 16.91
N TYR A 241 2.22 19.14 16.40
CA TYR A 241 1.60 18.49 15.23
C TYR A 241 1.41 16.97 15.36
N SER A 242 1.21 16.46 16.58
CA SER A 242 1.15 15.02 16.87
C SER A 242 0.14 14.26 16.01
N LEU A 243 -1.07 14.82 15.81
CA LEU A 243 -2.11 14.17 15.01
C LEU A 243 -1.74 14.14 13.52
N LEU A 244 -1.22 15.26 13.00
CA LEU A 244 -0.76 15.37 11.61
C LEU A 244 0.36 14.36 11.35
N LEU A 245 1.41 14.38 12.18
CA LEU A 245 2.58 13.51 12.03
C LEU A 245 2.22 12.03 12.14
N THR A 246 1.37 11.68 13.10
CA THR A 246 0.85 10.31 13.24
C THR A 246 0.02 9.89 12.04
N THR A 247 -0.84 10.77 11.52
CA THR A 247 -1.69 10.46 10.36
C THR A 247 -0.83 10.19 9.13
N VAL A 248 0.18 11.03 8.87
CA VAL A 248 1.13 10.83 7.76
C VAL A 248 1.90 9.53 7.93
N ALA A 249 2.44 9.26 9.11
CA ALA A 249 3.19 8.04 9.41
C ALA A 249 2.31 6.79 9.25
N ALA A 250 1.06 6.81 9.74
CA ALA A 250 0.12 5.70 9.63
C ALA A 250 -0.28 5.41 8.18
N VAL A 251 -0.60 6.43 7.39
CA VAL A 251 -0.94 6.28 5.97
C VAL A 251 0.24 5.70 5.19
N LEU A 252 1.44 6.22 5.40
CA LEU A 252 2.64 5.70 4.76
C LEU A 252 2.95 4.27 5.22
N SER A 253 2.74 3.94 6.50
CA SER A 253 3.00 2.61 7.04
C SER A 253 2.13 1.50 6.43
N LEU A 254 1.08 1.84 5.68
CA LEU A 254 0.34 0.86 4.86
C LEU A 254 1.25 0.19 3.82
N ILE A 255 2.32 0.85 3.39
CA ILE A 255 3.35 0.30 2.51
C ILE A 255 4.46 -0.29 3.39
N PRO A 256 4.65 -1.62 3.41
CA PRO A 256 5.66 -2.24 4.26
C PRO A 256 7.06 -1.73 3.96
N PHE A 257 7.92 -1.66 4.96
CA PHE A 257 9.29 -1.16 4.92
C PHE A 257 9.41 0.30 4.48
N VAL A 258 9.06 0.63 3.23
CA VAL A 258 9.20 1.97 2.66
C VAL A 258 8.41 3.00 3.47
N GLY A 259 7.16 2.69 3.78
CA GLY A 259 6.28 3.59 4.52
C GLY A 259 6.73 3.82 5.97
N THR A 260 7.24 2.77 6.60
CA THR A 260 7.78 2.85 7.96
C THR A 260 8.96 3.81 8.05
N PHE A 261 9.94 3.70 7.14
CA PHE A 261 11.11 4.58 7.12
C PHE A 261 10.75 6.00 6.72
N ILE A 262 10.00 6.18 5.62
CA ILE A 262 9.61 7.52 5.14
C ILE A 262 8.69 8.21 6.15
N GLY A 263 7.76 7.45 6.76
CA GLY A 263 6.82 7.96 7.76
C GLY A 263 7.47 8.37 9.07
N ALA A 264 8.65 7.85 9.39
CA ALA A 264 9.40 8.22 10.58
C ALA A 264 10.15 9.57 10.44
N ILE A 265 10.48 9.98 9.20
CA ILE A 265 11.29 11.17 8.94
C ILE A 265 10.64 12.45 9.49
N PRO A 266 9.38 12.81 9.15
CA PRO A 266 8.79 14.07 9.61
C PRO A 266 8.71 14.18 11.15
N PRO A 267 8.24 13.18 11.91
CA PRO A 267 8.22 13.25 13.36
C PRO A 267 9.61 13.44 13.98
N ILE A 268 10.64 12.77 13.44
CA ILE A 268 12.01 12.88 13.93
C ILE A 268 12.56 14.29 13.67
N ILE A 269 12.32 14.85 12.49
CA ILE A 269 12.75 16.22 12.15
C ILE A 269 12.11 17.24 13.07
N ILE A 270 10.77 17.19 13.25
CA ILE A 270 10.06 18.12 14.12
C ILE A 270 10.54 18.01 15.57
N ALA A 271 10.71 16.78 16.05
CA ALA A 271 11.24 16.54 17.40
C ALA A 271 12.67 17.08 17.56
N PHE A 272 13.53 16.95 16.55
CA PHE A 272 14.90 17.46 16.59
C PHE A 272 14.95 18.99 16.61
N ILE A 273 14.02 19.65 15.91
CA ILE A 273 13.88 21.13 15.96
C ILE A 273 13.54 21.59 17.38
N GLU A 274 12.67 20.87 18.10
CA GLU A 274 12.31 21.18 19.49
C GLU A 274 13.50 20.95 20.43
N SER A 275 14.07 19.76 20.39
CA SER A 275 15.32 19.41 21.09
C SER A 275 15.87 18.06 20.61
N PRO A 276 17.21 17.85 20.65
CA PRO A 276 17.83 16.57 20.38
C PRO A 276 17.31 15.46 21.31
N GLN A 277 16.99 15.81 22.56
CA GLN A 277 16.44 14.85 23.54
C GLN A 277 15.02 14.39 23.14
N MET A 278 14.17 15.29 22.63
CA MET A 278 12.84 14.92 22.13
C MET A 278 12.97 14.02 20.89
N ALA A 279 13.92 14.29 20.00
CA ALA A 279 14.19 13.42 18.86
C ALA A 279 14.54 11.98 19.28
N LEU A 280 15.36 11.81 20.30
CA LEU A 280 15.68 10.48 20.86
C LEU A 280 14.43 9.77 21.38
N TRP A 281 13.54 10.48 22.08
CA TRP A 281 12.26 9.90 22.55
C TRP A 281 11.36 9.51 21.38
N VAL A 282 11.26 10.34 20.34
CA VAL A 282 10.46 10.04 19.15
C VAL A 282 11.00 8.80 18.41
N VAL A 283 12.33 8.72 18.23
CA VAL A 283 12.96 7.52 17.64
C VAL A 283 12.66 6.28 18.47
N LEU A 284 12.80 6.36 19.80
CA LEU A 284 12.50 5.24 20.69
C LEU A 284 11.04 4.81 20.58
N ILE A 285 10.09 5.75 20.60
CA ILE A 285 8.66 5.49 20.46
C ILE A 285 8.38 4.80 19.12
N ILE A 286 8.92 5.31 18.01
CA ILE A 286 8.73 4.73 16.68
C ILE A 286 9.28 3.30 16.65
N VAL A 287 10.50 3.08 17.12
CA VAL A 287 11.12 1.75 17.14
C VAL A 287 10.30 0.77 17.97
N VAL A 288 9.92 1.15 19.19
CA VAL A 288 9.11 0.29 20.07
C VAL A 288 7.75 -0.01 19.46
N ALA A 289 7.07 1.00 18.92
CA ALA A 289 5.77 0.83 18.28
C ALA A 289 5.86 -0.10 17.05
N GLN A 290 6.91 0.03 16.24
CA GLN A 290 7.18 -0.85 15.10
C GLN A 290 7.48 -2.28 15.55
N GLN A 291 8.30 -2.47 16.57
CA GLN A 291 8.59 -3.80 17.12
C GLN A 291 7.33 -4.49 17.65
N ILE A 292 6.45 -3.74 18.31
CA ILE A 292 5.15 -4.26 18.76
C ILE A 292 4.28 -4.63 17.54
N GLN A 293 4.24 -3.79 16.51
CA GLN A 293 3.48 -4.07 15.30
C GLN A 293 3.96 -5.34 14.60
N ASP A 294 5.27 -5.45 14.35
CA ASP A 294 5.81 -6.50 13.51
C ASP A 294 5.95 -7.84 14.25
N ASN A 295 6.34 -7.82 15.52
CA ASN A 295 6.65 -9.03 16.28
C ASN A 295 5.48 -9.54 17.14
N LEU A 296 4.55 -8.67 17.55
CA LEU A 296 3.43 -9.07 18.41
C LEU A 296 2.09 -9.04 17.65
N LEU A 297 1.74 -7.93 17.01
CA LEU A 297 0.43 -7.75 16.41
C LEU A 297 0.26 -8.60 15.15
N SER A 298 1.25 -8.62 14.27
CA SER A 298 1.15 -9.36 13.02
C SER A 298 0.94 -10.87 13.24
N PRO A 299 1.72 -11.57 14.08
CA PRO A 299 1.48 -13.00 14.38
C PRO A 299 0.19 -13.26 15.15
N LEU A 300 -0.21 -12.36 16.08
CA LEU A 300 -1.41 -12.53 16.90
C LEU A 300 -2.71 -12.40 16.09
N ILE A 301 -2.71 -11.53 15.08
CA ILE A 301 -3.93 -11.24 14.33
C ILE A 301 -4.20 -12.33 13.28
N PHE A 302 -3.18 -12.89 12.65
CA PHE A 302 -3.35 -13.77 11.48
C PHE A 302 -2.47 -15.02 11.44
N GLY A 303 -1.74 -15.34 12.50
CA GLY A 303 -0.86 -16.52 12.53
C GLY A 303 0.34 -16.38 11.58
N LYS A 304 0.85 -17.50 11.08
CA LYS A 304 1.95 -17.49 10.10
C LYS A 304 1.43 -16.99 8.75
N THR A 305 1.63 -15.71 8.48
CA THR A 305 1.47 -15.14 7.14
C THR A 305 2.53 -15.72 6.19
N LEU A 306 2.22 -15.70 4.89
CA LEU A 306 3.13 -16.17 3.84
C LEU A 306 4.55 -15.60 4.07
N ASP A 307 5.50 -16.50 4.27
CA ASP A 307 6.93 -16.16 4.37
C ASP A 307 7.40 -15.59 3.03
N ILE A 308 7.45 -14.26 2.95
CA ILE A 308 8.04 -13.54 1.82
C ILE A 308 9.37 -12.96 2.32
N HIS A 309 10.45 -13.33 1.67
CA HIS A 309 11.76 -12.81 2.04
C HIS A 309 11.78 -11.27 1.92
N PRO A 310 12.34 -10.52 2.90
CA PRO A 310 12.36 -9.06 2.89
C PRO A 310 12.91 -8.45 1.60
N PHE A 311 13.95 -9.03 1.04
CA PHE A 311 14.52 -8.60 -0.25
C PHE A 311 13.50 -8.68 -1.40
N THR A 312 12.72 -9.77 -1.46
CA THR A 312 11.65 -9.92 -2.47
C THR A 312 10.59 -8.85 -2.30
N THR A 313 10.21 -8.54 -1.06
CA THR A 313 9.24 -7.49 -0.75
C THR A 313 9.72 -6.13 -1.25
N ILE A 314 10.97 -5.77 -0.95
CA ILE A 314 11.55 -4.50 -1.41
C ILE A 314 11.58 -4.42 -2.94
N LEU A 315 12.03 -5.50 -3.60
CA LEU A 315 12.10 -5.55 -5.06
C LEU A 315 10.73 -5.36 -5.72
N ILE A 316 9.71 -6.06 -5.20
CA ILE A 316 8.33 -5.96 -5.73
C ILE A 316 7.77 -4.56 -5.51
N LEU A 317 8.01 -3.96 -4.33
CA LEU A 317 7.60 -2.60 -4.02
C LEU A 317 8.25 -1.58 -4.96
N LEU A 318 9.53 -1.71 -5.24
CA LEU A 318 10.24 -0.82 -6.19
C LEU A 318 9.70 -0.95 -7.61
N ILE A 319 9.48 -2.18 -8.08
CA ILE A 319 8.90 -2.44 -9.41
C ILE A 319 7.49 -1.85 -9.47
N ALA A 320 6.61 -2.21 -8.53
CA ALA A 320 5.24 -1.75 -8.52
C ALA A 320 5.13 -0.23 -8.36
N GLY A 321 6.02 0.37 -7.55
CA GLY A 321 6.11 1.81 -7.36
C GLY A 321 6.50 2.55 -8.62
N ASN A 322 7.44 2.01 -9.40
CA ASN A 322 7.87 2.61 -10.65
C ASN A 322 6.75 2.60 -11.73
N PHE A 323 5.96 1.53 -11.80
CA PHE A 323 4.92 1.39 -12.83
C PHE A 323 3.58 2.03 -12.43
N PHE A 324 3.19 1.95 -11.16
CA PHE A 324 1.85 2.29 -10.67
C PHE A 324 1.86 3.27 -9.49
N GLY A 325 3.03 3.80 -9.12
CA GLY A 325 3.17 4.75 -8.00
C GLY A 325 2.77 4.16 -6.64
N ILE A 326 2.26 5.01 -5.76
CA ILE A 326 1.88 4.65 -4.37
C ILE A 326 0.83 3.54 -4.34
N LEU A 327 -0.15 3.56 -5.25
CA LEU A 327 -1.17 2.50 -5.34
C LEU A 327 -0.56 1.16 -5.74
N GLY A 328 0.43 1.19 -6.65
CA GLY A 328 1.20 0.00 -7.00
C GLY A 328 1.92 -0.58 -5.79
N MET A 329 2.58 0.26 -4.99
CA MET A 329 3.25 -0.19 -3.77
C MET A 329 2.28 -0.80 -2.75
N LEU A 330 1.11 -0.18 -2.55
CA LEU A 330 0.09 -0.69 -1.64
C LEU A 330 -0.40 -2.09 -2.02
N LEU A 331 -0.52 -2.35 -3.32
CA LEU A 331 -1.03 -3.60 -3.87
C LEU A 331 0.05 -4.63 -4.22
N ALA A 332 1.30 -4.25 -4.18
CA ALA A 332 2.42 -5.06 -4.62
C ALA A 332 2.42 -6.45 -3.97
N ILE A 333 2.25 -6.50 -2.65
CA ILE A 333 2.24 -7.76 -1.90
C ILE A 333 0.98 -8.60 -2.19
N PRO A 334 -0.25 -8.08 -2.13
CA PRO A 334 -1.44 -8.80 -2.56
C PRO A 334 -1.32 -9.40 -3.96
N VAL A 335 -0.87 -8.64 -4.94
CA VAL A 335 -0.69 -9.10 -6.31
C VAL A 335 0.37 -10.20 -6.40
N TYR A 336 1.50 -10.02 -5.72
CA TYR A 336 2.54 -11.05 -5.66
C TYR A 336 2.04 -12.35 -5.04
N MET A 337 1.26 -12.29 -3.95
CA MET A 337 0.66 -13.46 -3.31
C MET A 337 -0.25 -14.21 -4.27
N MET A 338 -1.11 -13.49 -4.99
CA MET A 338 -1.98 -14.07 -6.03
C MET A 338 -1.17 -14.77 -7.12
N ILE A 339 -0.16 -14.09 -7.67
CA ILE A 339 0.70 -14.65 -8.71
C ILE A 339 1.43 -15.90 -8.19
N LYS A 340 2.02 -15.84 -6.99
CA LYS A 340 2.73 -16.96 -6.37
C LYS A 340 1.83 -18.20 -6.21
N ILE A 341 0.59 -18.02 -5.73
CA ILE A 341 -0.37 -19.10 -5.56
C ILE A 341 -0.78 -19.70 -6.92
N ILE A 342 -1.09 -18.83 -7.89
CA ILE A 342 -1.46 -19.27 -9.25
C ILE A 342 -0.30 -20.07 -9.88
N MET A 343 0.91 -19.54 -9.83
CA MET A 343 2.09 -20.22 -10.39
C MET A 343 2.37 -21.57 -9.72
N LYS A 344 2.20 -21.64 -8.40
CA LYS A 344 2.32 -22.90 -7.64
C LYS A 344 1.31 -23.94 -8.15
N GLN A 345 0.04 -23.57 -8.29
CA GLN A 345 -1.00 -24.48 -8.75
C GLN A 345 -0.83 -24.91 -10.22
N ILE A 346 -0.37 -23.99 -11.08
CA ILE A 346 -0.02 -24.32 -12.47
C ILE A 346 1.13 -25.32 -12.50
N PHE A 347 2.17 -25.10 -11.69
CA PHE A 347 3.32 -26.00 -11.64
C PHE A 347 2.94 -27.39 -11.13
N GLU A 348 2.08 -27.49 -10.10
CA GLU A 348 1.54 -28.74 -9.59
C GLU A 348 0.77 -29.51 -10.70
N VAL A 349 -0.01 -28.81 -11.55
CA VAL A 349 -0.70 -29.41 -12.70
C VAL A 349 0.30 -30.02 -13.68
N PHE A 350 1.29 -29.23 -14.11
CA PHE A 350 2.29 -29.71 -15.08
C PHE A 350 3.16 -30.86 -14.57
N MET A 351 3.44 -30.90 -13.27
CA MET A 351 4.25 -31.99 -12.68
C MET A 351 3.45 -33.27 -12.56
N GLU A 352 2.15 -33.22 -12.21
CA GLU A 352 1.29 -34.41 -12.15
C GLU A 352 1.09 -35.00 -13.56
N ASP A 353 0.76 -34.17 -14.56
CA ASP A 353 0.61 -34.62 -15.95
C ASP A 353 1.89 -35.32 -16.46
N LYS A 354 3.08 -34.82 -16.08
CA LYS A 354 4.36 -35.39 -16.46
C LYS A 354 4.71 -36.70 -15.73
N VAL A 355 4.27 -36.84 -14.47
CA VAL A 355 4.44 -38.06 -13.70
C VAL A 355 3.51 -39.15 -14.23
N GLU A 356 2.27 -38.83 -14.57
CA GLU A 356 1.33 -39.80 -15.21
C GLU A 356 1.88 -40.28 -16.55
N GLU A 357 2.42 -39.40 -17.40
CA GLU A 357 3.04 -39.76 -18.68
C GLU A 357 4.26 -40.69 -18.53
N ILE A 358 5.03 -40.58 -17.43
CA ILE A 358 6.18 -41.46 -17.14
C ILE A 358 5.73 -42.82 -16.59
N LEU A 359 4.62 -42.85 -15.86
CA LEU A 359 4.09 -44.09 -15.30
C LEU A 359 3.31 -44.94 -16.32
N GLU A 360 2.83 -44.35 -17.43
CA GLU A 360 2.16 -45.02 -18.54
C GLU A 360 3.15 -45.56 -19.61
N GLN A 361 4.45 -45.24 -19.54
CA GLN A 361 5.52 -45.77 -20.37
C GLN A 361 6.23 -46.94 -19.69
#